data_ed7c30e43871e1e8f4ad2c930218d6d0
#
_entry.id   ed7c30e43871e1e8f4ad2c930218d6d0
#
_cell.length_a   1.000
_cell.length_b   1.000
_cell.length_c   1.000
_cell.angle_alpha   90.00
_cell.angle_beta   90.00
_cell.angle_gamma   90.00
#
_symmetry.space_group_name_H-M   'P 1'
#
loop_
_entity.id
_entity.type
_entity.pdbx_description
1 polymer ?
#
loop_
_entity_poly.entity_id
_entity_poly.type
_entity_poly.pdbx_seq_one_letter_code
_entity_poly.pdbx_strand_id
1 'polypeptide(L)'
;MYFEARRHEDLYLWLSKTPNGPSAKLQVQNIHTMDELKMTGNCLKGSRHILSFDKGFDAAPHWQLMREMLTQMFAVPRTARRAKPFIDHVLSFSILDGKIWFRNYQIIEKDPGAVAAAEAEGTDPKKAQTEPMLVEIGPRMVMTPIRIFEGSFGGPTLFDNPEFISPNAIRHAMRRSKGESYKTRTMQSENLRVKRDKYKGSESELSRANVFA
;
A
#
# COMPACT_ATOMS: atom_id res chain seq x y z
N MET A 1 -3.94 12.72 12.62
CA MET A 1 -3.51 12.10 11.34
C MET A 1 -2.97 13.19 10.44
N TYR A 2 -1.79 12.99 9.86
CA TYR A 2 -1.12 13.97 8.99
C TYR A 2 -0.46 13.25 7.81
N PHE A 3 -0.72 13.74 6.59
CA PHE A 3 -0.07 13.24 5.38
C PHE A 3 1.09 14.15 4.99
N GLU A 4 2.26 13.56 4.80
CA GLU A 4 3.48 14.23 4.37
C GLU A 4 3.84 13.75 2.96
N ALA A 5 3.72 14.64 1.97
CA ALA A 5 4.17 14.37 0.61
C ALA A 5 5.61 14.88 0.43
N ARG A 6 6.49 14.03 -0.10
CA ARG A 6 7.87 14.38 -0.40
C ARG A 6 8.14 14.30 -1.89
N ARG A 7 8.57 15.40 -2.49
CA ARG A 7 9.00 15.51 -3.89
C ARG A 7 7.95 15.02 -4.90
N HIS A 8 6.66 15.04 -4.57
CA HIS A 8 5.57 14.51 -5.38
C HIS A 8 5.70 13.01 -5.76
N GLU A 9 6.62 12.27 -5.11
CA GLU A 9 6.89 10.85 -5.38
C GLU A 9 6.54 9.95 -4.20
N ASP A 10 6.83 10.41 -2.98
CA ASP A 10 6.69 9.61 -1.76
C ASP A 10 5.62 10.20 -0.85
N LEU A 11 4.72 9.36 -0.36
CA LEU A 11 3.67 9.73 0.59
C LEU A 11 3.89 9.01 1.92
N TYR A 12 3.86 9.78 2.99
CA TYR A 12 3.96 9.27 4.36
C TYR A 12 2.73 9.67 5.16
N LEU A 13 2.32 8.79 6.05
CA LEU A 13 1.24 9.02 7.00
C LEU A 13 1.80 9.02 8.41
N TRP A 14 1.51 10.06 9.15
CA TRP A 14 1.76 10.16 10.57
C TRP A 14 0.46 9.97 11.35
N LEU A 15 0.43 8.99 12.21
CA LEU A 15 -0.60 8.79 13.21
C LEU A 15 -0.01 9.24 14.55
N SER A 16 -0.69 10.11 15.26
CA SER A 16 -0.21 10.57 16.57
C SER A 16 -1.36 10.88 17.49
N LYS A 17 -1.23 10.44 18.72
CA LYS A 17 -2.09 10.85 19.82
C LYS A 17 -1.45 12.07 20.50
N THR A 18 -2.12 13.20 20.44
CA THR A 18 -1.66 14.44 21.05
C THR A 18 -2.26 14.61 22.45
N PRO A 19 -1.56 15.23 23.42
CA PRO A 19 -0.23 15.80 23.32
C PRO A 19 0.94 14.82 23.57
N ASN A 20 0.70 13.71 24.26
CA ASN A 20 1.77 12.89 24.87
C ASN A 20 2.23 11.71 23.98
N GLY A 21 1.57 11.45 22.85
CA GLY A 21 1.87 10.30 22.02
C GLY A 21 1.09 9.04 22.42
N PRO A 22 1.39 7.88 21.86
CA PRO A 22 2.44 7.56 20.91
C PRO A 22 2.21 8.10 19.50
N SER A 23 3.23 8.01 18.65
CA SER A 23 3.10 8.32 17.23
C SER A 23 3.76 7.27 16.34
N ALA A 24 3.14 7.02 15.20
CA ALA A 24 3.64 6.06 14.21
C ALA A 24 3.83 6.76 12.86
N LYS A 25 4.95 6.49 12.22
CA LYS A 25 5.23 6.90 10.86
C LYS A 25 5.08 5.71 9.92
N LEU A 26 4.28 5.89 8.88
CA LEU A 26 3.98 4.88 7.88
C LEU A 26 4.31 5.43 6.49
N GLN A 27 4.78 4.58 5.60
CA GLN A 27 4.82 4.88 4.17
C GLN A 27 3.51 4.43 3.54
N VAL A 28 2.88 5.30 2.76
CA VAL A 28 1.66 4.98 2.01
C VAL A 28 2.01 4.62 0.59
N GLN A 29 1.50 3.48 0.15
CA GLN A 29 1.67 2.95 -1.21
C GLN A 29 0.32 2.54 -1.77
N ASN A 30 0.21 2.44 -3.08
CA ASN A 30 -1.00 1.96 -3.77
C ASN A 30 -2.28 2.64 -3.28
N ILE A 31 -2.22 3.96 -3.09
CA ILE A 31 -3.38 4.75 -2.71
C ILE A 31 -4.26 4.98 -3.94
N HIS A 32 -5.53 4.62 -3.81
CA HIS A 32 -6.54 4.88 -4.82
C HIS A 32 -7.73 5.55 -4.16
N THR A 33 -8.08 6.71 -4.67
CA THR A 33 -9.22 7.50 -4.18
C THR A 33 -10.51 7.11 -4.91
N MET A 34 -11.64 7.53 -4.35
CA MET A 34 -12.96 7.31 -4.98
C MET A 34 -13.12 8.08 -6.29
N ASP A 35 -12.38 9.17 -6.48
CA ASP A 35 -12.40 9.97 -7.73
C ASP A 35 -11.63 9.28 -8.86
N GLU A 36 -10.56 8.56 -8.49
CA GLU A 36 -9.72 7.83 -9.45
C GLU A 36 -10.35 6.51 -9.89
N LEU A 37 -10.88 5.75 -8.93
CA LEU A 37 -11.53 4.47 -9.18
C LEU A 37 -13.00 4.55 -8.83
N LYS A 38 -13.87 4.46 -9.85
CA LYS A 38 -15.31 4.35 -9.65
C LYS A 38 -15.63 2.92 -9.21
N MET A 39 -15.66 2.71 -7.90
CA MET A 39 -16.09 1.45 -7.31
C MET A 39 -17.61 1.37 -7.24
N THR A 40 -18.16 0.15 -7.22
CA THR A 40 -19.62 -0.06 -7.27
C THR A 40 -20.30 0.15 -5.93
N GLY A 41 -19.57 0.09 -4.81
CA GLY A 41 -20.11 0.32 -3.48
C GLY A 41 -20.42 1.79 -3.21
N ASN A 42 -21.36 2.03 -2.30
CA ASN A 42 -21.76 3.35 -1.85
C ASN A 42 -22.06 3.32 -0.34
N CYS A 43 -22.01 4.47 0.31
CA CYS A 43 -22.44 4.62 1.70
C CYS A 43 -23.16 5.95 1.88
N LEU A 44 -24.05 6.01 2.87
CA LEU A 44 -24.73 7.25 3.21
C LEU A 44 -23.77 8.20 3.94
N LYS A 45 -23.80 9.45 3.56
CA LYS A 45 -23.01 10.49 4.21
C LYS A 45 -23.39 10.60 5.69
N GLY A 46 -22.39 10.41 6.58
CA GLY A 46 -22.59 10.47 8.04
C GLY A 46 -23.12 9.18 8.68
N SER A 47 -23.23 8.08 7.91
CA SER A 47 -23.49 6.76 8.49
C SER A 47 -22.30 6.29 9.34
N ARG A 48 -22.57 5.34 10.24
CA ARG A 48 -21.54 4.77 11.09
C ARG A 48 -20.90 3.57 10.43
N HIS A 49 -19.64 3.35 10.72
CA HIS A 49 -18.88 2.22 10.25
C HIS A 49 -18.50 1.27 11.39
N ILE A 50 -18.22 0.04 11.03
CA ILE A 50 -17.60 -0.96 11.89
C ILE A 50 -16.11 -1.01 11.56
N LEU A 51 -15.26 -1.19 12.57
CA LEU A 51 -13.84 -1.48 12.38
C LEU A 51 -13.63 -2.99 12.40
N SER A 52 -12.98 -3.51 11.39
CA SER A 52 -12.57 -4.90 11.29
C SER A 52 -11.05 -4.99 11.26
N PHE A 53 -10.49 -5.78 12.16
CA PHE A 53 -9.04 -6.03 12.23
C PHE A 53 -8.77 -7.52 12.05
N ASP A 54 -7.75 -7.82 11.28
CA ASP A 54 -7.25 -9.18 11.12
C ASP A 54 -6.54 -9.68 12.39
N LYS A 55 -6.49 -11.00 12.58
CA LYS A 55 -5.77 -11.67 13.68
C LYS A 55 -4.28 -11.33 13.72
N GLY A 56 -3.69 -10.96 12.58
CA GLY A 56 -2.30 -10.52 12.48
C GLY A 56 -1.95 -9.36 13.41
N PHE A 57 -2.93 -8.53 13.79
CA PHE A 57 -2.70 -7.43 14.75
C PHE A 57 -2.44 -7.90 16.18
N ASP A 58 -2.77 -9.13 16.52
CA ASP A 58 -2.53 -9.68 17.86
C ASP A 58 -1.16 -10.41 17.95
N ALA A 59 -0.46 -10.59 16.83
CA ALA A 59 0.77 -11.38 16.73
C ALA A 59 1.98 -10.75 17.46
N ALA A 60 2.08 -9.41 17.50
CA ALA A 60 3.22 -8.72 18.10
C ALA A 60 2.81 -7.40 18.78
N PRO A 61 3.55 -6.94 19.81
CA PRO A 61 3.19 -5.74 20.59
C PRO A 61 3.05 -4.47 19.74
N HIS A 62 3.90 -4.28 18.74
CA HIS A 62 3.83 -3.11 17.85
C HIS A 62 2.56 -3.11 16.99
N TRP A 63 2.07 -4.29 16.57
CA TRP A 63 0.80 -4.42 15.86
C TRP A 63 -0.40 -4.15 16.77
N GLN A 64 -0.36 -4.62 18.01
CA GLN A 64 -1.39 -4.33 19.00
C GLN A 64 -1.49 -2.82 19.28
N LEU A 65 -0.34 -2.16 19.42
CA LEU A 65 -0.29 -0.69 19.57
C LEU A 65 -0.86 0.02 18.33
N MET A 66 -0.52 -0.43 17.13
CA MET A 66 -1.07 0.12 15.89
C MET A 66 -2.59 -0.06 15.80
N ARG A 67 -3.10 -1.24 16.18
CA ARG A 67 -4.55 -1.51 16.25
C ARG A 67 -5.24 -0.52 17.19
N GLU A 68 -4.69 -0.31 18.38
CA GLU A 68 -5.26 0.63 19.36
C GLU A 68 -5.25 2.06 18.82
N MET A 69 -4.17 2.51 18.20
CA MET A 69 -4.06 3.84 17.58
C MET A 69 -5.11 4.01 16.46
N LEU A 70 -5.27 3.03 15.59
CA LEU A 70 -6.25 3.04 14.51
C LEU A 70 -7.68 3.02 15.08
N THR A 71 -7.91 2.23 16.12
CA THR A 71 -9.21 2.20 16.82
C THR A 71 -9.55 3.56 17.41
N GLN A 72 -8.63 4.21 18.12
CA GLN A 72 -8.87 5.53 18.72
C GLN A 72 -9.11 6.61 17.65
N MET A 73 -8.58 6.44 16.46
CA MET A 73 -8.70 7.41 15.37
C MET A 73 -10.01 7.25 14.58
N PHE A 74 -10.37 6.01 14.30
CA PHE A 74 -11.49 5.70 13.39
C PHE A 74 -12.75 5.21 14.11
N ALA A 75 -12.67 4.72 15.36
CA ALA A 75 -13.87 4.26 16.06
C ALA A 75 -14.85 5.39 16.37
N VAL A 76 -16.12 5.07 16.30
CA VAL A 76 -17.16 5.99 16.73
C VAL A 76 -17.11 6.13 18.26
N PRO A 77 -16.98 7.35 18.81
CA PRO A 77 -16.92 7.56 20.26
C PRO A 77 -18.16 6.99 20.97
N ARG A 78 -17.95 6.35 22.11
CA ARG A 78 -19.07 5.80 22.92
C ARG A 78 -20.06 6.87 23.41
N THR A 79 -19.58 8.11 23.53
CA THR A 79 -20.38 9.29 23.94
C THR A 79 -21.07 9.98 22.77
N ALA A 80 -20.86 9.51 21.52
CA ALA A 80 -21.53 10.10 20.37
C ALA A 80 -23.05 10.01 20.54
N ARG A 81 -23.78 11.13 20.29
CA ARG A 81 -25.25 11.17 20.35
C ARG A 81 -25.81 10.00 19.56
N ARG A 82 -26.73 9.28 20.15
CA ARG A 82 -27.47 8.20 19.50
C ARG A 82 -28.44 8.78 18.44
N ALA A 83 -27.90 9.20 17.31
CA ALA A 83 -28.70 9.12 16.09
C ALA A 83 -28.98 7.62 15.85
N LYS A 84 -30.14 7.28 15.28
CA LYS A 84 -30.47 5.86 14.98
C LYS A 84 -29.20 5.18 14.40
N PRO A 85 -28.74 4.07 15.01
CA PRO A 85 -27.50 3.43 14.59
C PRO A 85 -27.73 2.81 13.22
N PHE A 86 -27.40 3.57 12.19
CA PHE A 86 -27.36 3.04 10.85
C PHE A 86 -25.89 2.73 10.53
N ILE A 87 -25.61 1.46 10.42
CA ILE A 87 -24.29 0.93 10.06
C ILE A 87 -24.43 0.34 8.67
N ASP A 88 -23.74 0.91 7.71
CA ASP A 88 -23.82 0.50 6.31
C ASP A 88 -22.47 0.14 5.69
N HIS A 89 -21.35 0.38 6.41
CA HIS A 89 -20.02 0.09 5.88
C HIS A 89 -19.02 -0.37 6.95
N VAL A 90 -17.95 -1.03 6.48
CA VAL A 90 -16.87 -1.58 7.30
C VAL A 90 -15.55 -1.03 6.84
N LEU A 91 -14.76 -0.47 7.76
CA LEU A 91 -13.35 -0.17 7.54
C LEU A 91 -12.51 -1.39 7.94
N SER A 92 -11.92 -2.03 6.96
CA SER A 92 -11.14 -3.25 7.15
C SER A 92 -9.64 -2.92 7.16
N PHE A 93 -8.95 -3.46 8.16
CA PHE A 93 -7.50 -3.42 8.30
C PHE A 93 -6.98 -4.85 8.35
N SER A 94 -6.15 -5.23 7.41
CA SER A 94 -5.51 -6.55 7.37
C SER A 94 -3.99 -6.41 7.31
N ILE A 95 -3.26 -7.36 7.87
CA ILE A 95 -1.81 -7.42 7.79
C ILE A 95 -1.42 -8.49 6.79
N LEU A 96 -0.69 -8.07 5.74
CA LEU A 96 -0.13 -8.96 4.75
C LEU A 96 1.28 -8.48 4.41
N ASP A 97 2.26 -9.39 4.42
CA ASP A 97 3.68 -9.09 4.16
C ASP A 97 4.23 -7.93 5.00
N GLY A 98 3.91 -7.89 6.30
CA GLY A 98 4.36 -6.82 7.20
C GLY A 98 3.81 -5.44 6.87
N LYS A 99 2.74 -5.34 6.06
CA LYS A 99 2.07 -4.11 5.66
C LYS A 99 0.62 -4.11 6.08
N ILE A 100 0.09 -2.94 6.39
CA ILE A 100 -1.32 -2.76 6.73
C ILE A 100 -2.08 -2.41 5.46
N TRP A 101 -3.03 -3.24 5.10
CA TRP A 101 -3.96 -3.02 4.01
C TRP A 101 -5.23 -2.40 4.54
N PHE A 102 -5.56 -1.22 4.08
CA PHE A 102 -6.79 -0.51 4.40
C PHE A 102 -7.76 -0.58 3.24
N ARG A 103 -8.98 -1.01 3.54
CA ARG A 103 -10.10 -1.05 2.58
C ARG A 103 -11.40 -0.66 3.25
N ASN A 104 -12.32 -0.12 2.48
CA ASN A 104 -13.64 0.28 2.91
C ASN A 104 -14.69 -0.46 2.10
N TYR A 105 -15.63 -1.12 2.78
CA TYR A 105 -16.66 -1.95 2.17
C TYR A 105 -18.06 -1.53 2.62
N GLN A 106 -18.99 -1.51 1.67
CA GLN A 106 -20.42 -1.45 1.93
C GLN A 106 -20.92 -2.82 2.40
N ILE A 107 -21.81 -2.83 3.36
CA ILE A 107 -22.54 -4.02 3.80
C ILE A 107 -23.85 -4.07 3.02
N ILE A 108 -24.08 -5.12 2.26
CA ILE A 108 -25.34 -5.40 1.59
C ILE A 108 -25.98 -6.59 2.30
N GLU A 109 -27.06 -6.36 3.03
CA GLU A 109 -27.74 -7.39 3.82
C GLU A 109 -28.67 -8.28 2.98
N LYS A 110 -29.05 -7.84 1.77
CA LYS A 110 -29.93 -8.57 0.88
C LYS A 110 -29.30 -8.70 -0.50
N ASP A 111 -29.18 -9.93 -0.95
CA ASP A 111 -28.93 -10.20 -2.35
C ASP A 111 -30.26 -10.05 -3.12
N PRO A 112 -30.40 -9.10 -4.05
CA PRO A 112 -31.62 -8.94 -4.84
C PRO A 112 -32.01 -10.20 -5.60
N GLY A 113 -31.01 -11.00 -6.02
CA GLY A 113 -31.23 -12.29 -6.70
C GLY A 113 -31.80 -13.37 -5.78
N ALA A 114 -31.34 -13.45 -4.54
CA ALA A 114 -31.82 -14.43 -3.57
C ALA A 114 -33.26 -14.13 -3.11
N VAL A 115 -33.61 -12.86 -2.99
CA VAL A 115 -34.99 -12.43 -2.65
C VAL A 115 -35.96 -12.79 -3.79
N ALA A 116 -35.57 -12.51 -5.03
CA ALA A 116 -36.40 -12.84 -6.20
C ALA A 116 -36.54 -14.38 -6.41
N ALA A 117 -35.51 -15.15 -6.12
CA ALA A 117 -35.55 -16.62 -6.16
C ALA A 117 -36.44 -17.18 -5.03
N ALA A 118 -36.36 -16.66 -3.83
CA ALA A 118 -37.18 -17.07 -2.69
C ALA A 118 -38.68 -16.73 -2.90
N GLU A 119 -38.99 -15.60 -3.51
CA GLU A 119 -40.35 -15.22 -3.91
C GLU A 119 -40.88 -16.11 -5.03
N ALA A 120 -40.03 -16.53 -5.96
CA ALA A 120 -40.42 -17.46 -7.03
C ALA A 120 -40.68 -18.90 -6.53
N GLU A 121 -39.99 -19.33 -5.44
CA GLU A 121 -40.15 -20.65 -4.82
C GLU A 121 -41.23 -20.68 -3.71
N GLY A 122 -41.90 -19.56 -3.43
CA GLY A 122 -42.96 -19.50 -2.41
C GLY A 122 -42.48 -19.74 -0.97
N THR A 123 -41.17 -19.59 -0.74
CA THR A 123 -40.55 -19.71 0.59
C THR A 123 -40.56 -18.36 1.30
N ASP A 124 -40.84 -18.34 2.61
CA ASP A 124 -40.87 -17.10 3.39
C ASP A 124 -39.56 -16.30 3.24
N PRO A 125 -39.58 -15.09 2.69
CA PRO A 125 -38.36 -14.28 2.44
C PRO A 125 -37.60 -13.91 3.73
N LYS A 126 -38.22 -14.12 4.91
CA LYS A 126 -37.59 -13.96 6.23
C LYS A 126 -36.70 -15.15 6.63
N LYS A 127 -36.84 -16.31 6.00
CA LYS A 127 -36.06 -17.50 6.30
C LYS A 127 -34.82 -17.69 5.38
N ALA A 128 -34.75 -17.00 4.26
CA ALA A 128 -33.50 -16.91 3.50
C ALA A 128 -32.50 -16.13 4.34
N GLN A 129 -31.66 -16.82 5.11
CA GLN A 129 -30.51 -16.22 5.79
C GLN A 129 -29.54 -15.76 4.68
N THR A 130 -29.72 -14.52 4.27
CA THR A 130 -28.89 -13.91 3.25
C THR A 130 -27.58 -13.55 3.94
N GLU A 131 -26.51 -14.21 3.57
CA GLU A 131 -25.17 -13.84 4.04
C GLU A 131 -24.86 -12.40 3.60
N PRO A 132 -24.34 -11.54 4.50
CA PRO A 132 -24.03 -10.17 4.13
C PRO A 132 -22.91 -10.15 3.09
N MET A 133 -23.17 -9.49 1.97
CA MET A 133 -22.14 -9.25 0.94
C MET A 133 -21.39 -7.96 1.24
N LEU A 134 -20.08 -7.96 0.98
CA LEU A 134 -19.23 -6.80 1.10
C LEU A 134 -18.84 -6.30 -0.29
N VAL A 135 -19.19 -5.05 -0.60
CA VAL A 135 -18.84 -4.40 -1.87
C VAL A 135 -17.89 -3.23 -1.59
N GLU A 136 -16.77 -3.18 -2.29
CA GLU A 136 -15.77 -2.14 -2.04
C GLU A 136 -16.28 -0.76 -2.48
N ILE A 137 -16.14 0.23 -1.57
CA ILE A 137 -16.50 1.62 -1.81
C ILE A 137 -15.25 2.42 -2.20
N GLY A 138 -14.09 2.12 -1.55
CA GLY A 138 -12.89 2.95 -1.51
C GLY A 138 -12.96 4.01 -0.40
N PRO A 139 -11.91 4.77 -0.14
CA PRO A 139 -10.58 4.61 -0.72
C PRO A 139 -9.86 3.34 -0.24
N ARG A 140 -8.80 2.96 -0.92
CA ARG A 140 -7.91 1.88 -0.50
C ARG A 140 -6.46 2.32 -0.49
N MET A 141 -5.67 1.80 0.43
CA MET A 141 -4.25 2.09 0.54
C MET A 141 -3.49 0.98 1.24
N VAL A 142 -2.21 0.91 0.99
CA VAL A 142 -1.27 0.01 1.68
C VAL A 142 -0.30 0.86 2.49
N MET A 143 -0.15 0.55 3.76
CA MET A 143 0.67 1.31 4.70
C MET A 143 1.78 0.42 5.24
N THR A 144 3.04 0.79 5.00
CA THR A 144 4.20 0.10 5.55
C THR A 144 4.67 0.85 6.79
N PRO A 145 4.65 0.24 7.99
CA PRO A 145 5.20 0.84 9.19
C PRO A 145 6.69 1.10 9.02
N ILE A 146 7.15 2.28 9.44
CA ILE A 146 8.56 2.66 9.44
C ILE A 146 9.07 2.64 10.87
N ARG A 147 8.47 3.51 11.71
CA ARG A 147 8.85 3.70 13.11
C ARG A 147 7.67 4.03 13.97
N ILE A 148 7.75 3.62 15.23
CA ILE A 148 6.81 4.04 16.27
C ILE A 148 7.62 4.75 17.36
N PHE A 149 7.15 5.91 17.75
CA PHE A 149 7.74 6.76 18.77
C PHE A 149 6.85 6.82 20.01
N GLU A 150 7.45 6.97 21.17
CA GLU A 150 6.72 7.13 22.42
C GLU A 150 5.96 8.44 22.50
N GLY A 151 6.60 9.53 22.04
CA GLY A 151 6.03 10.87 22.08
C GLY A 151 5.19 11.22 20.84
N SER A 152 4.60 12.41 20.88
CA SER A 152 3.84 12.95 19.76
C SER A 152 4.79 13.55 18.71
N PHE A 153 4.82 12.93 17.51
CA PHE A 153 5.69 13.28 16.37
C PHE A 153 7.20 13.17 16.61
N GLY A 154 7.62 12.54 17.71
CA GLY A 154 9.03 12.37 18.07
C GLY A 154 9.20 11.68 19.42
N GLY A 155 10.43 11.70 19.95
CA GLY A 155 10.79 11.04 21.20
C GLY A 155 11.52 9.72 20.99
N PRO A 156 11.70 8.93 22.07
CA PRO A 156 12.33 7.62 21.98
C PRO A 156 11.62 6.70 20.98
N THR A 157 12.39 5.91 20.26
CA THR A 157 11.84 4.94 19.30
C THR A 157 11.42 3.67 20.03
N LEU A 158 10.15 3.32 19.97
CA LEU A 158 9.61 2.07 20.53
C LEU A 158 9.78 0.90 19.57
N PHE A 159 9.64 1.16 18.28
CA PHE A 159 9.77 0.16 17.21
C PHE A 159 10.39 0.78 15.98
N ASP A 160 11.34 0.07 15.37
CA ASP A 160 11.92 0.40 14.06
C ASP A 160 11.77 -0.84 13.16
N ASN A 161 11.20 -0.66 11.99
CA ASN A 161 10.97 -1.79 11.08
C ASN A 161 12.28 -2.16 10.36
N PRO A 162 12.87 -3.34 10.63
CA PRO A 162 14.13 -3.75 10.02
C PRO A 162 14.01 -4.04 8.52
N GLU A 163 12.82 -4.39 8.06
CA GLU A 163 12.58 -4.72 6.64
C GLU A 163 12.30 -3.48 5.78
N PHE A 164 12.16 -2.31 6.41
CA PHE A 164 11.84 -1.09 5.68
C PHE A 164 13.06 -0.55 4.92
N ILE A 165 12.97 -0.56 3.60
CA ILE A 165 13.94 0.08 2.71
C ILE A 165 13.36 1.41 2.23
N SER A 166 14.06 2.50 2.52
CA SER A 166 13.58 3.82 2.10
C SER A 166 13.56 3.96 0.58
N PRO A 167 12.54 4.62 -0.02
CA PRO A 167 12.50 4.86 -1.46
C PRO A 167 13.75 5.56 -2.01
N ASN A 168 14.37 6.43 -1.21
CA ASN A 168 15.63 7.08 -1.58
C ASN A 168 16.78 6.08 -1.70
N ALA A 169 16.86 5.08 -0.82
CA ALA A 169 17.89 4.03 -0.90
C ALA A 169 17.72 3.19 -2.17
N ILE A 170 16.46 2.83 -2.51
CA ILE A 170 16.15 2.11 -3.75
C ILE A 170 16.55 2.95 -4.98
N ARG A 171 16.16 4.21 -5.02
CA ARG A 171 16.52 5.13 -6.13
C ARG A 171 18.05 5.30 -6.25
N HIS A 172 18.75 5.39 -5.12
CA HIS A 172 20.21 5.47 -5.09
C HIS A 172 20.85 4.19 -5.65
N ALA A 173 20.40 3.02 -5.22
CA ALA A 173 20.88 1.73 -5.72
C ALA A 173 20.66 1.59 -7.24
N MET A 174 19.48 1.98 -7.73
CA MET A 174 19.18 1.98 -9.18
C MET A 174 20.10 2.92 -9.98
N ARG A 175 20.37 4.12 -9.46
CA ARG A 175 21.30 5.09 -10.11
C ARG A 175 22.70 4.55 -10.15
N ARG A 176 23.15 3.92 -9.06
CA ARG A 176 24.48 3.29 -8.99
C ARG A 176 24.62 2.17 -10.01
N SER A 177 23.67 1.26 -10.10
CA SER A 177 23.64 0.16 -11.09
C SER A 177 23.67 0.68 -12.54
N LYS A 178 22.87 1.72 -12.84
CA LYS A 178 22.90 2.37 -14.16
C LYS A 178 24.27 2.98 -14.46
N GLY A 179 24.91 3.63 -13.47
CA GLY A 179 26.24 4.20 -13.60
C GLY A 179 27.31 3.13 -13.85
N GLU A 180 27.25 2.00 -13.16
CA GLU A 180 28.15 0.85 -13.38
C GLU A 180 27.97 0.25 -14.78
N SER A 181 26.74 0.07 -15.23
CA SER A 181 26.43 -0.40 -16.59
C SER A 181 26.97 0.55 -17.67
N TYR A 182 26.87 1.86 -17.45
CA TYR A 182 27.44 2.85 -18.37
C TYR A 182 28.98 2.75 -18.43
N LYS A 183 29.66 2.68 -17.28
CA LYS A 183 31.12 2.52 -17.21
C LYS A 183 31.58 1.27 -17.95
N THR A 184 30.87 0.14 -17.73
CA THR A 184 31.19 -1.13 -18.41
C THR A 184 31.07 -1.00 -19.94
N ARG A 185 29.99 -0.37 -20.43
CA ARG A 185 29.82 -0.12 -21.89
C ARG A 185 30.92 0.78 -22.47
N THR A 186 31.29 1.84 -21.75
CA THR A 186 32.33 2.75 -22.16
C THR A 186 33.68 2.02 -22.25
N MET A 187 34.05 1.25 -21.23
CA MET A 187 35.27 0.42 -21.24
C MET A 187 35.27 -0.60 -22.39
N GLN A 188 34.14 -1.27 -22.63
CA GLN A 188 34.02 -2.20 -23.77
C GLN A 188 34.21 -1.49 -25.11
N SER A 189 33.61 -0.31 -25.27
CA SER A 189 33.75 0.51 -26.47
C SER A 189 35.19 0.95 -26.69
N GLU A 190 35.88 1.42 -25.66
CA GLU A 190 37.30 1.79 -25.71
C GLU A 190 38.16 0.59 -26.04
N ASN A 191 37.96 -0.55 -25.41
CA ASN A 191 38.69 -1.77 -25.70
C ASN A 191 38.50 -2.24 -27.15
N LEU A 192 37.28 -2.14 -27.68
CA LEU A 192 36.99 -2.45 -29.09
C LEU A 192 37.71 -1.47 -30.02
N ARG A 193 37.74 -0.17 -29.67
CA ARG A 193 38.47 0.84 -30.45
C ARG A 193 39.96 0.53 -30.46
N VAL A 194 40.56 0.28 -29.32
CA VAL A 194 41.99 -0.08 -29.22
C VAL A 194 42.31 -1.35 -30.02
N LYS A 195 41.45 -2.39 -29.91
CA LYS A 195 41.62 -3.61 -30.73
C LYS A 195 41.54 -3.29 -32.22
N ARG A 196 40.55 -2.51 -32.65
CA ARG A 196 40.36 -2.13 -34.04
C ARG A 196 41.59 -1.36 -34.58
N ASP A 197 42.10 -0.40 -33.80
CA ASP A 197 43.27 0.39 -34.19
C ASP A 197 44.52 -0.47 -34.24
N LYS A 198 44.70 -1.46 -33.34
CA LYS A 198 45.79 -2.43 -33.38
C LYS A 198 45.76 -3.32 -34.62
N TYR A 199 44.59 -3.70 -35.12
CA TYR A 199 44.42 -4.55 -36.28
C TYR A 199 44.33 -3.77 -37.61
N LYS A 200 44.18 -2.44 -37.57
CA LYS A 200 44.12 -1.59 -38.76
C LYS A 200 45.43 -1.54 -39.56
N GLY A 201 46.55 -1.85 -38.92
CA GLY A 201 47.87 -1.87 -39.54
C GLY A 201 48.34 -3.26 -39.96
N SER A 202 47.65 -4.34 -39.64
CA SER A 202 47.98 -5.69 -40.07
C SER A 202 47.29 -5.98 -41.41
N GLU A 203 48.05 -6.12 -42.47
CA GLU A 203 47.51 -6.65 -43.72
C GLU A 203 46.98 -8.06 -43.46
N SER A 204 45.68 -8.23 -43.63
CA SER A 204 45.07 -9.55 -43.55
C SER A 204 45.64 -10.44 -44.65
N GLU A 205 46.03 -11.68 -44.31
CA GLU A 205 46.44 -12.69 -45.31
C GLU A 205 45.35 -12.90 -46.38
N LEU A 206 44.10 -12.60 -46.04
CA LEU A 206 42.92 -12.62 -46.92
C LEU A 206 42.64 -11.26 -47.56
N SER A 207 43.60 -10.32 -47.56
CA SER A 207 43.45 -9.05 -48.29
C SER A 207 43.31 -9.34 -49.77
N ARG A 208 42.48 -8.55 -50.46
CA ARG A 208 42.18 -8.73 -51.88
C ARG A 208 43.49 -8.67 -52.78
N ALA A 209 44.46 -7.94 -52.29
CA ALA A 209 45.77 -7.86 -52.92
C ALA A 209 46.58 -9.16 -52.78
N ASN A 210 46.44 -9.92 -51.70
CA ASN A 210 47.16 -11.17 -51.47
C ASN A 210 46.47 -12.40 -52.05
N VAL A 211 45.14 -12.33 -52.23
CA VAL A 211 44.31 -13.48 -52.68
C VAL A 211 44.18 -13.47 -54.23
N PHE A 212 44.29 -12.31 -54.87
CA PHE A 212 44.10 -12.12 -56.31
C PHE A 212 45.27 -11.45 -56.97
N ALA A 213 46.46 -11.64 -56.39
CA ALA A 213 47.72 -11.20 -57.04
C ALA A 213 48.16 -12.13 -58.16
#